data_023d412d18a3bb83cee052350548b41e
#
_entry.id   023d412d18a3bb83cee052350548b41e
#
_cell.length_a   1.000
_cell.length_b   1.000
_cell.length_c   1.000
_cell.angle_alpha   90.00
_cell.angle_beta   90.00
_cell.angle_gamma   90.00
#
_symmetry.space_group_name_H-M   'P 1'
#
loop_
_entity.id
_entity.type
_entity.pdbx_description
1 polymer ?
#
loop_
_entity_poly.entity_id
_entity_poly.type
_entity_poly.pdbx_seq_one_letter_code
_entity_poly.pdbx_strand_id
1 'polypeptide(L)'
;MDFNIKRIIRFYDRLSTRLITLTALWVTFIICAIGYQMYLSQQVQTAGAYQYEVGSLPARVYRLNLFADRAFGGEDFATQYRAIDEAMRRIGKRDLGNEFFIDRSQEQQSADVLLNEWRNVVGPLFLLAREQSNPIGTDELERFITKIDTVNKQIAVNRDKALM
;
A
#
# COMPACT_ATOMS: atom_id res chain seq x y z
N MET A 1 -0.01 -23.94 69.14
CA MET A 1 -0.51 -22.74 68.45
C MET A 1 0.12 -22.50 67.09
N ASP A 2 1.21 -23.19 66.73
CA ASP A 2 2.00 -22.95 65.49
C ASP A 2 1.44 -23.57 64.16
N PHE A 3 0.55 -24.55 64.31
CA PHE A 3 0.04 -25.26 63.13
C PHE A 3 -0.91 -24.45 62.25
N ASN A 4 -1.61 -23.49 62.83
CA ASN A 4 -2.56 -22.63 62.11
C ASN A 4 -1.84 -21.51 61.31
N ILE A 5 -0.75 -20.98 61.85
CA ILE A 5 -0.02 -19.90 61.22
C ILE A 5 0.64 -20.37 59.92
N LYS A 6 1.29 -21.56 59.90
CA LYS A 6 1.91 -22.13 58.70
C LYS A 6 0.88 -22.47 57.58
N ARG A 7 -0.38 -22.72 57.93
CA ARG A 7 -1.44 -23.00 56.98
C ARG A 7 -1.97 -21.70 56.33
N ILE A 8 -2.05 -20.64 57.10
CA ILE A 8 -2.43 -19.32 56.64
C ILE A 8 -1.35 -18.76 55.72
N ILE A 9 -0.08 -18.82 56.06
CA ILE A 9 1.04 -18.34 55.25
C ILE A 9 1.06 -19.06 53.87
N ARG A 10 0.91 -20.39 53.84
CA ARG A 10 0.84 -21.16 52.59
C ARG A 10 -0.38 -20.85 51.74
N PHE A 11 -1.48 -20.45 52.34
CA PHE A 11 -2.67 -20.02 51.61
C PHE A 11 -2.46 -18.64 50.99
N TYR A 12 -1.87 -17.70 51.72
CA TYR A 12 -1.50 -16.37 51.21
C TYR A 12 -0.45 -16.45 50.08
N ASP A 13 0.55 -17.31 50.20
CA ASP A 13 1.55 -17.49 49.14
C ASP A 13 0.95 -18.06 47.87
N ARG A 14 0.02 -19.00 47.96
CA ARG A 14 -0.70 -19.55 46.80
C ARG A 14 -1.65 -18.54 46.17
N LEU A 15 -2.31 -17.73 46.97
CA LEU A 15 -3.22 -16.68 46.49
C LEU A 15 -2.43 -15.55 45.79
N SER A 16 -1.35 -15.12 46.42
CA SER A 16 -0.43 -14.10 45.90
C SER A 16 0.17 -14.55 44.55
N THR A 17 0.67 -15.77 44.45
CA THR A 17 1.24 -16.33 43.21
C THR A 17 0.17 -16.38 42.10
N ARG A 18 -1.05 -16.78 42.38
CA ARG A 18 -2.15 -16.80 41.40
C ARG A 18 -2.52 -15.40 40.92
N LEU A 19 -2.51 -14.44 41.83
CA LEU A 19 -2.82 -13.04 41.52
C LEU A 19 -1.74 -12.42 40.62
N ILE A 20 -0.47 -12.69 40.96
CA ILE A 20 0.69 -12.23 40.16
C ILE A 20 0.67 -12.85 38.74
N THR A 21 0.41 -14.16 38.64
CA THR A 21 0.34 -14.82 37.34
C THR A 21 -0.83 -14.29 36.49
N LEU A 22 -2.00 -14.06 37.09
CA LEU A 22 -3.15 -13.49 36.41
C LEU A 22 -2.85 -12.06 35.91
N THR A 23 -2.25 -11.24 36.78
CA THR A 23 -1.86 -9.86 36.41
C THR A 23 -0.82 -9.85 35.28
N ALA A 24 0.20 -10.71 35.35
CA ALA A 24 1.20 -10.84 34.31
C ALA A 24 0.57 -11.26 32.98
N LEU A 25 -0.38 -12.19 33.00
CA LEU A 25 -1.09 -12.65 31.82
C LEU A 25 -1.94 -11.52 31.18
N TRP A 26 -2.61 -10.73 32.00
CA TRP A 26 -3.37 -9.56 31.55
C TRP A 26 -2.46 -8.49 30.93
N VAL A 27 -1.34 -8.18 31.58
CA VAL A 27 -0.37 -7.22 31.05
C VAL A 27 0.18 -7.69 29.70
N THR A 28 0.53 -8.96 29.60
CA THR A 28 1.00 -9.55 28.33
C THR A 28 -0.07 -9.43 27.24
N PHE A 29 -1.33 -9.73 27.56
CA PHE A 29 -2.44 -9.60 26.62
C PHE A 29 -2.61 -8.16 26.12
N ILE A 30 -2.55 -7.19 27.04
CA ILE A 30 -2.64 -5.76 26.68
C ILE A 30 -1.51 -5.34 25.75
N ILE A 31 -0.27 -5.76 26.05
CA ILE A 31 0.90 -5.46 25.21
C ILE A 31 0.73 -6.06 23.81
N CYS A 32 0.28 -7.31 23.71
CA CYS A 32 0.00 -7.97 22.45
C CYS A 32 -1.11 -7.25 21.66
N ALA A 33 -2.18 -6.83 22.33
CA ALA A 33 -3.28 -6.10 21.70
C ALA A 33 -2.83 -4.74 21.15
N ILE A 34 -2.04 -3.99 21.91
CA ILE A 34 -1.47 -2.71 21.46
C ILE A 34 -0.53 -2.92 20.28
N GLY A 35 0.36 -3.92 20.34
CA GLY A 35 1.27 -4.25 19.26
C GLY A 35 0.52 -4.62 17.98
N TYR A 36 -0.55 -5.41 18.11
CA TYR A 36 -1.42 -5.76 16.98
C TYR A 36 -2.15 -4.55 16.39
N GLN A 37 -2.67 -3.65 17.22
CA GLN A 37 -3.29 -2.40 16.74
C GLN A 37 -2.29 -1.49 16.02
N MET A 38 -1.06 -1.36 16.52
CA MET A 38 -0.02 -0.59 15.84
C MET A 38 0.35 -1.21 14.49
N TYR A 39 0.46 -2.53 14.42
CA TYR A 39 0.70 -3.25 13.18
C TYR A 39 -0.41 -3.00 12.14
N LEU A 40 -1.68 -3.16 12.52
CA LEU A 40 -2.82 -2.88 11.64
C LEU A 40 -2.86 -1.42 11.18
N SER A 41 -2.60 -0.46 12.08
CA SER A 41 -2.56 0.96 11.75
C SER A 41 -1.50 1.28 10.70
N GLN A 42 -0.31 0.70 10.81
CA GLN A 42 0.75 0.87 9.81
C GLN A 42 0.35 0.29 8.45
N GLN A 43 -0.30 -0.86 8.41
CA GLN A 43 -0.78 -1.47 7.17
C GLN A 43 -1.82 -0.58 6.47
N VAL A 44 -2.79 -0.06 7.22
CA VAL A 44 -3.83 0.82 6.67
C VAL A 44 -3.23 2.11 6.11
N GLN A 45 -2.29 2.74 6.84
CA GLN A 45 -1.61 3.94 6.38
C GLN A 45 -0.81 3.70 5.10
N THR A 46 -0.10 2.58 5.03
CA THR A 46 0.69 2.20 3.85
C THR A 46 -0.22 1.93 2.64
N ALA A 47 -1.35 1.24 2.85
CA ALA A 47 -2.33 0.98 1.80
C ALA A 47 -3.00 2.27 1.31
N GLY A 48 -3.31 3.20 2.21
CA GLY A 48 -3.87 4.51 1.88
C GLY A 48 -2.93 5.36 1.03
N ALA A 49 -1.65 5.43 1.39
CA ALA A 49 -0.64 6.15 0.63
C ALA A 49 -0.48 5.56 -0.78
N TYR A 50 -0.47 4.25 -0.90
CA TYR A 50 -0.39 3.55 -2.17
C TYR A 50 -1.62 3.81 -3.06
N GLN A 51 -2.82 3.73 -2.48
CA GLN A 51 -4.05 4.05 -3.19
C GLN A 51 -4.06 5.50 -3.69
N TYR A 52 -3.58 6.44 -2.89
CA TYR A 52 -3.46 7.85 -3.30
C TYR A 52 -2.47 8.00 -4.46
N GLU A 53 -1.32 7.33 -4.41
CA GLU A 53 -0.33 7.37 -5.47
C GLU A 53 -0.89 6.84 -6.79
N VAL A 54 -1.52 5.66 -6.79
CA VAL A 54 -2.14 5.06 -7.97
C VAL A 54 -3.32 5.92 -8.45
N GLY A 55 -4.16 6.40 -7.56
CA GLY A 55 -5.31 7.26 -7.90
C GLY A 55 -4.93 8.62 -8.50
N SER A 56 -3.71 9.11 -8.24
CA SER A 56 -3.20 10.35 -8.83
C SER A 56 -2.61 10.18 -10.23
N LEU A 57 -2.30 8.95 -10.64
CA LEU A 57 -1.65 8.67 -11.93
C LEU A 57 -2.46 9.12 -13.15
N PRO A 58 -3.79 8.89 -13.24
CA PRO A 58 -4.58 9.35 -14.38
C PRO A 58 -4.40 10.84 -14.67
N ALA A 59 -4.49 11.68 -13.63
CA ALA A 59 -4.31 13.12 -13.77
C ALA A 59 -2.89 13.50 -14.24
N ARG A 60 -1.87 12.78 -13.74
CA ARG A 60 -0.48 13.00 -14.17
C ARG A 60 -0.25 12.57 -15.61
N VAL A 61 -0.86 11.46 -16.02
CA VAL A 61 -0.78 10.95 -17.41
C VAL A 61 -1.46 11.94 -18.38
N TYR A 62 -2.64 12.46 -18.05
CA TYR A 62 -3.26 13.50 -18.86
C TYR A 62 -2.40 14.75 -18.95
N ARG A 63 -1.81 15.20 -17.83
CA ARG A 63 -0.90 16.34 -17.82
C ARG A 63 0.35 16.09 -18.67
N LEU A 64 0.92 14.89 -18.61
CA LEU A 64 2.05 14.52 -19.45
C LEU A 64 1.69 14.58 -20.94
N ASN A 65 0.46 14.16 -21.31
CA ASN A 65 -0.02 14.23 -22.68
C ASN A 65 -0.15 15.68 -23.19
N LEU A 66 -0.60 16.60 -22.32
CA LEU A 66 -0.60 18.02 -22.66
C LEU A 66 0.83 18.57 -22.86
N PHE A 67 1.78 18.13 -22.04
CA PHE A 67 3.18 18.53 -22.15
C PHE A 67 3.94 17.86 -23.30
N ALA A 68 3.33 16.87 -23.96
CA ALA A 68 3.89 16.30 -25.20
C ALA A 68 3.90 17.35 -26.34
N ASP A 69 2.98 18.31 -26.33
CA ASP A 69 3.06 19.46 -27.23
C ASP A 69 4.30 20.32 -26.89
N ARG A 70 5.09 20.66 -27.91
CA ARG A 70 6.29 21.51 -27.77
C ARG A 70 6.01 22.96 -27.35
N ALA A 71 4.75 23.41 -27.43
CA ALA A 71 4.33 24.69 -26.88
C ALA A 71 4.60 24.77 -25.36
N PHE A 72 4.68 23.62 -24.67
CA PHE A 72 5.06 23.56 -23.27
C PHE A 72 6.56 23.28 -23.10
N GLY A 73 7.18 23.81 -22.06
CA GLY A 73 8.61 23.67 -21.78
C GLY A 73 9.05 22.19 -21.70
N GLY A 74 10.21 21.88 -22.29
CA GLY A 74 10.75 20.53 -22.27
C GLY A 74 11.10 20.00 -20.86
N GLU A 75 11.43 20.91 -19.95
CA GLU A 75 11.73 20.61 -18.56
C GLU A 75 10.49 20.12 -17.80
N ASP A 76 9.33 20.69 -18.09
CA ASP A 76 8.06 20.27 -17.49
C ASP A 76 7.67 18.84 -17.92
N PHE A 77 7.85 18.53 -19.22
CA PHE A 77 7.63 17.19 -19.73
C PHE A 77 8.55 16.17 -19.06
N ALA A 78 9.86 16.45 -19.04
CA ALA A 78 10.85 15.54 -18.49
C ALA A 78 10.63 15.29 -16.98
N THR A 79 10.21 16.32 -16.26
CA THR A 79 9.90 16.25 -14.82
C THR A 79 8.67 15.38 -14.58
N GLN A 80 7.58 15.59 -15.32
CA GLN A 80 6.37 14.78 -15.21
C GLN A 80 6.61 13.32 -15.64
N TYR A 81 7.33 13.11 -16.73
CA TYR A 81 7.67 11.76 -17.19
C TYR A 81 8.43 10.99 -16.13
N ARG A 82 9.49 11.59 -15.54
CA ARG A 82 10.25 10.96 -14.46
C ARG A 82 9.40 10.67 -13.23
N ALA A 83 8.53 11.60 -12.86
CA ALA A 83 7.65 11.41 -11.70
C ALA A 83 6.66 10.24 -11.89
N ILE A 84 6.14 10.04 -13.12
CA ILE A 84 5.28 8.90 -13.44
C ILE A 84 6.11 7.61 -13.48
N ASP A 85 7.27 7.61 -14.14
CA ASP A 85 8.15 6.44 -14.23
C ASP A 85 8.58 5.95 -12.85
N GLU A 86 8.89 6.86 -11.95
CA GLU A 86 9.24 6.54 -10.57
C GLU A 86 8.05 6.00 -9.77
N ALA A 87 6.86 6.57 -9.96
CA ALA A 87 5.62 6.06 -9.36
C ALA A 87 5.31 4.64 -9.85
N MET A 88 5.40 4.39 -11.17
CA MET A 88 5.22 3.06 -11.76
C MET A 88 6.23 2.03 -11.23
N ARG A 89 7.49 2.43 -11.07
CA ARG A 89 8.52 1.56 -10.46
C ARG A 89 8.23 1.25 -9.00
N ARG A 90 7.74 2.22 -8.22
CA ARG A 90 7.35 1.99 -6.83
C ARG A 90 6.17 1.02 -6.73
N ILE A 91 5.19 1.17 -7.59
CA ILE A 91 4.03 0.28 -7.69
C ILE A 91 4.47 -1.16 -7.97
N GLY A 92 5.35 -1.39 -8.96
CA GLY A 92 5.80 -2.73 -9.32
C GLY A 92 6.85 -3.34 -8.38
N LYS A 93 7.61 -2.52 -7.62
CA LYS A 93 8.62 -3.03 -6.67
C LYS A 93 8.04 -3.34 -5.30
N ARG A 94 6.81 -2.90 -5.03
CA ARG A 94 6.20 -3.17 -3.76
C ARG A 94 6.03 -4.68 -3.62
N ASP A 95 6.87 -5.26 -2.78
CA ASP A 95 6.68 -6.60 -2.28
C ASP A 95 5.41 -6.60 -1.43
N LEU A 96 4.29 -6.82 -2.13
CA LEU A 96 2.99 -7.02 -1.51
C LEU A 96 3.00 -8.39 -0.84
N GLY A 97 4.03 -8.62 0.01
CA GLY A 97 4.28 -9.88 0.67
C GLY A 97 2.98 -10.51 1.13
N ASN A 98 2.90 -11.82 1.08
CA ASN A 98 1.79 -12.61 1.61
C ASN A 98 1.50 -12.15 3.05
N GLU A 99 0.74 -11.09 3.20
CA GLU A 99 0.18 -10.73 4.49
C GLU A 99 -0.76 -11.86 4.86
N PHE A 100 -0.57 -12.42 6.01
CA PHE A 100 -1.08 -13.68 6.55
C PHE A 100 -2.58 -13.98 6.31
N PHE A 101 -3.37 -13.02 5.80
CA PHE A 101 -4.83 -13.15 5.71
C PHE A 101 -5.46 -12.68 4.39
N ILE A 102 -4.70 -12.10 3.44
CA ILE A 102 -5.28 -11.56 2.21
C ILE A 102 -4.43 -11.98 1.01
N ASP A 103 -5.06 -12.73 0.09
CA ASP A 103 -4.46 -13.05 -1.21
C ASP A 103 -4.43 -11.78 -2.08
N ARG A 104 -3.23 -11.20 -2.24
CA ARG A 104 -2.97 -10.03 -3.09
C ARG A 104 -2.36 -10.40 -4.45
N SER A 105 -2.37 -11.65 -4.81
CA SER A 105 -1.76 -12.13 -6.06
C SER A 105 -2.33 -11.41 -7.30
N GLN A 106 -3.64 -11.15 -7.31
CA GLN A 106 -4.30 -10.42 -8.39
C GLN A 106 -3.88 -8.95 -8.46
N GLU A 107 -3.74 -8.30 -7.30
CA GLU A 107 -3.28 -6.90 -7.21
C GLU A 107 -1.86 -6.78 -7.75
N GLN A 108 -0.97 -7.67 -7.34
CA GLN A 108 0.42 -7.69 -7.80
C GLN A 108 0.51 -7.98 -9.30
N GLN A 109 -0.23 -8.97 -9.78
CA GLN A 109 -0.29 -9.30 -11.20
C GLN A 109 -0.77 -8.10 -12.03
N SER A 110 -1.78 -7.38 -11.57
CA SER A 110 -2.29 -6.19 -12.26
C SER A 110 -1.30 -5.04 -12.24
N ALA A 111 -0.58 -4.85 -11.13
CA ALA A 111 0.49 -3.87 -11.00
C ALA A 111 1.65 -4.18 -11.95
N ASP A 112 2.05 -5.45 -12.07
CA ASP A 112 3.11 -5.89 -12.98
C ASP A 112 2.71 -5.69 -14.44
N VAL A 113 1.46 -6.01 -14.81
CA VAL A 113 0.93 -5.76 -16.15
C VAL A 113 0.96 -4.26 -16.47
N LEU A 114 0.52 -3.41 -15.54
CA LEU A 114 0.55 -1.96 -15.71
C LEU A 114 1.98 -1.43 -15.87
N LEU A 115 2.92 -1.90 -15.06
CA LEU A 115 4.33 -1.53 -15.16
C LEU A 115 4.96 -1.95 -16.50
N ASN A 116 4.67 -3.18 -16.95
CA ASN A 116 5.17 -3.67 -18.23
C ASN A 116 4.61 -2.86 -19.40
N GLU A 117 3.33 -2.51 -19.36
CA GLU A 117 2.72 -1.68 -20.38
C GLU A 117 3.30 -0.27 -20.40
N TRP A 118 3.50 0.34 -19.22
CA TRP A 118 4.20 1.62 -19.13
C TRP A 118 5.58 1.56 -19.78
N ARG A 119 6.40 0.56 -19.42
CA ARG A 119 7.78 0.47 -19.90
C ARG A 119 7.90 0.19 -21.39
N ASN A 120 7.06 -0.69 -21.90
CA ASN A 120 7.24 -1.24 -23.24
C ASN A 120 6.36 -0.57 -24.29
N VAL A 121 5.29 0.10 -23.90
CA VAL A 121 4.30 0.67 -24.82
C VAL A 121 4.11 2.16 -24.55
N VAL A 122 3.54 2.51 -23.43
CA VAL A 122 3.02 3.88 -23.18
C VAL A 122 4.16 4.88 -22.95
N GLY A 123 5.15 4.53 -22.15
CA GLY A 123 6.31 5.39 -21.91
C GLY A 123 7.06 5.76 -23.20
N PRO A 124 7.45 4.80 -24.05
CA PRO A 124 8.01 5.09 -25.37
C PRO A 124 7.12 5.93 -26.29
N LEU A 125 5.78 5.69 -26.26
CA LEU A 125 4.84 6.51 -27.03
C LEU A 125 4.86 7.97 -26.59
N PHE A 126 4.95 8.27 -25.30
CA PHE A 126 5.08 9.64 -24.81
C PHE A 126 6.37 10.32 -25.27
N LEU A 127 7.47 9.59 -25.33
CA LEU A 127 8.73 10.12 -25.84
C LEU A 127 8.61 10.47 -27.33
N LEU A 128 8.02 9.56 -28.13
CA LEU A 128 7.75 9.80 -29.55
C LEU A 128 6.76 10.96 -29.76
N ALA A 129 5.67 11.01 -28.97
CA ALA A 129 4.71 12.10 -29.00
C ALA A 129 5.38 13.45 -28.77
N ARG A 130 6.33 13.50 -27.83
CA ARG A 130 7.11 14.72 -27.55
C ARG A 130 8.02 15.09 -28.72
N GLU A 131 8.70 14.13 -29.33
CA GLU A 131 9.56 14.37 -30.50
C GLU A 131 8.77 14.89 -31.69
N GLN A 132 7.59 14.35 -31.91
CA GLN A 132 6.71 14.72 -33.02
C GLN A 132 5.84 15.95 -32.75
N SER A 133 5.80 16.46 -31.50
CA SER A 133 4.85 17.48 -31.03
C SER A 133 3.39 17.11 -31.30
N ASN A 134 3.09 15.82 -31.19
CA ASN A 134 1.77 15.27 -31.45
C ASN A 134 1.33 14.46 -30.21
N PRO A 135 0.41 14.98 -29.39
CA PRO A 135 -0.10 14.26 -28.23
C PRO A 135 -0.67 12.90 -28.60
N ILE A 136 -0.59 11.95 -27.68
CA ILE A 136 -1.15 10.60 -27.83
C ILE A 136 -2.67 10.70 -28.01
N GLY A 137 -3.21 9.87 -28.90
CA GLY A 137 -4.65 9.80 -29.16
C GLY A 137 -5.46 9.46 -27.91
N THR A 138 -6.64 10.02 -27.83
CA THR A 138 -7.54 9.88 -26.67
C THR A 138 -7.84 8.40 -26.36
N ASP A 139 -8.06 7.58 -27.37
CA ASP A 139 -8.44 6.18 -27.21
C ASP A 139 -7.32 5.34 -26.55
N GLU A 140 -6.07 5.57 -26.92
CA GLU A 140 -4.92 4.88 -26.34
C GLU A 140 -4.67 5.33 -24.91
N LEU A 141 -4.83 6.63 -24.67
CA LEU A 141 -4.70 7.21 -23.36
C LEU A 141 -5.76 6.67 -22.40
N GLU A 142 -7.03 6.62 -22.83
CA GLU A 142 -8.14 6.11 -22.02
C GLU A 142 -8.01 4.62 -21.70
N ARG A 143 -7.51 3.82 -22.65
CA ARG A 143 -7.22 2.39 -22.39
C ARG A 143 -6.20 2.23 -21.25
N PHE A 144 -5.15 3.01 -21.27
CA PHE A 144 -4.12 2.95 -20.22
C PHE A 144 -4.68 3.45 -18.88
N ILE A 145 -5.44 4.53 -18.88
CA ILE A 145 -6.09 5.07 -17.67
C ILE A 145 -7.06 4.06 -17.07
N THR A 146 -7.85 3.37 -17.91
CA THR A 146 -8.77 2.32 -17.44
C THR A 146 -8.03 1.19 -16.71
N LYS A 147 -6.82 0.84 -17.13
CA LYS A 147 -5.99 -0.15 -16.42
C LYS A 147 -5.50 0.38 -15.07
N ILE A 148 -5.10 1.64 -15.00
CA ILE A 148 -4.74 2.30 -13.72
C ILE A 148 -5.94 2.26 -12.76
N ASP A 149 -7.13 2.60 -13.23
CA ASP A 149 -8.35 2.57 -12.44
C ASP A 149 -8.72 1.15 -11.96
N THR A 150 -8.44 0.15 -12.79
CA THR A 150 -8.64 -1.26 -12.40
C THR A 150 -7.73 -1.64 -11.23
N VAL A 151 -6.46 -1.29 -11.30
CA VAL A 151 -5.51 -1.51 -10.20
C VAL A 151 -5.96 -0.76 -8.94
N ASN A 152 -6.36 0.50 -9.08
CA ASN A 152 -6.84 1.31 -7.97
C ASN A 152 -8.07 0.71 -7.27
N LYS A 153 -9.03 0.18 -8.05
CA LYS A 153 -10.21 -0.52 -7.52
C LYS A 153 -9.84 -1.80 -6.78
N GLN A 154 -8.89 -2.58 -7.29
CA GLN A 154 -8.42 -3.80 -6.61
C GLN A 154 -7.75 -3.48 -5.26
N ILE A 155 -6.93 -2.42 -5.21
CA ILE A 155 -6.32 -1.93 -3.97
C ILE A 155 -7.41 -1.55 -2.95
N ALA A 156 -8.44 -0.80 -3.39
CA ALA A 156 -9.53 -0.39 -2.52
C ALA A 156 -10.30 -1.60 -1.95
N VAL A 157 -10.63 -2.58 -2.79
CA VAL A 157 -11.32 -3.82 -2.37
C VAL A 157 -10.49 -4.61 -1.36
N ASN A 158 -9.18 -4.74 -1.60
CA ASN A 158 -8.29 -5.47 -0.69
C ASN A 158 -8.11 -4.74 0.65
N ARG A 159 -8.04 -3.40 0.62
CA ARG A 159 -8.03 -2.59 1.84
C ARG A 159 -9.30 -2.79 2.66
N ASP A 160 -10.47 -2.76 2.02
CA ASP A 160 -11.75 -2.89 2.72
C ASP A 160 -11.91 -4.30 3.32
N LYS A 161 -11.41 -5.34 2.64
CA LYS A 161 -11.34 -6.71 3.21
C LYS A 161 -10.42 -6.81 4.43
N ALA A 162 -9.37 -6.01 4.48
CA ALA A 162 -8.44 -6.00 5.63
C ALA A 162 -9.03 -5.33 6.89
N LEU A 163 -10.09 -4.55 6.72
CA LEU A 163 -10.76 -3.83 7.80
C LEU A 163 -11.98 -4.58 8.39
N MET A 164 -12.41 -5.69 7.78
CA MET A 164 -13.49 -6.55 8.25
C MET A 164 -12.95 -7.70 9.12
#